data_3ffc02ce18afa897dae2e70a0b586350
#
_entry.id   3ffc02ce18afa897dae2e70a0b586350
#
_cell.length_a   1.000
_cell.length_b   1.000
_cell.length_c   1.000
_cell.angle_alpha   90.00
_cell.angle_beta   90.00
_cell.angle_gamma   90.00
#
_symmetry.space_group_name_H-M   'P 1'
#
loop_
_entity.id
_entity.type
_entity.pdbx_description
1 polymer ?
#
loop_
_entity_poly.entity_id
_entity_poly.type
_entity_poly.pdbx_seq_one_letter_code
_entity_poly.pdbx_strand_id
1 'polypeptide(L)'
;MPKGPSLDPSVKRMAVHVEDHPISYASFEGVIPANQYGAGNVIVWDCGLWTPLGDPVKGLLSGKLKFELHGEKLKGGWTLVRMHGRAGEKQEPWLLIKERDEHARPESEVDVLTARPDSVLSGKPLPAKAARKTSSKALQTTPARSTSTQANQARAVIVIPAGAAKAALPDTLVPELATLVARVPTDPHNWIYEIKFDGYRLLTRIEGASVHCFTR
;
A
#
# COMPACT_ATOMS: atom_id res chain seq x y z
N MET A 1 -8.29 -4.66 -6.54
CA MET A 1 -9.23 -5.11 -7.63
C MET A 1 -8.74 -4.58 -8.97
N PRO A 2 -8.19 -5.40 -9.86
CA PRO A 2 -7.58 -4.91 -11.12
C PRO A 2 -8.59 -4.27 -12.09
N LYS A 3 -9.85 -4.71 -12.04
CA LYS A 3 -10.92 -4.20 -12.92
C LYS A 3 -11.95 -3.33 -12.18
N GLY A 4 -11.70 -3.00 -10.92
CA GLY A 4 -12.65 -2.30 -10.07
C GLY A 4 -13.94 -3.07 -9.76
N PRO A 5 -14.91 -2.45 -9.04
CA PRO A 5 -16.20 -3.05 -8.74
C PRO A 5 -17.14 -3.05 -9.96
N SER A 6 -18.15 -3.90 -9.94
CA SER A 6 -19.27 -3.88 -10.90
C SER A 6 -20.59 -3.87 -10.13
N LEU A 7 -21.57 -3.13 -10.61
CA LEU A 7 -22.93 -3.11 -10.05
C LEU A 7 -23.80 -4.28 -10.55
N ASP A 8 -23.26 -5.10 -11.44
CA ASP A 8 -23.97 -6.26 -12.00
C ASP A 8 -23.76 -7.49 -11.12
N PRO A 9 -24.85 -8.07 -10.55
CA PRO A 9 -24.77 -9.28 -9.74
C PRO A 9 -24.27 -10.53 -10.47
N SER A 10 -24.30 -10.54 -11.80
CA SER A 10 -23.75 -11.65 -12.59
C SER A 10 -22.24 -11.59 -12.73
N VAL A 11 -21.64 -10.42 -12.49
CA VAL A 11 -20.21 -10.16 -12.66
C VAL A 11 -19.47 -10.35 -11.33
N LYS A 12 -18.46 -11.21 -11.33
CA LYS A 12 -17.58 -11.45 -10.20
C LYS A 12 -16.25 -10.74 -10.41
N ARG A 13 -15.89 -9.84 -9.51
CA ARG A 13 -14.65 -9.05 -9.61
C ARG A 13 -13.59 -9.59 -8.65
N MET A 14 -12.41 -9.89 -9.17
CA MET A 14 -11.30 -10.32 -8.34
C MET A 14 -10.87 -9.19 -7.39
N ALA A 15 -10.81 -9.51 -6.12
CA ALA A 15 -10.25 -8.69 -5.05
C ALA A 15 -9.11 -9.47 -4.39
N VAL A 16 -7.94 -8.88 -4.32
CA VAL A 16 -6.76 -9.52 -3.71
C VAL A 16 -6.57 -8.93 -2.34
N HIS A 17 -6.45 -9.79 -1.32
CA HIS A 17 -6.10 -9.38 0.03
C HIS A 17 -4.63 -8.90 0.03
N VAL A 18 -4.44 -7.68 0.44
CA VAL A 18 -3.13 -7.03 0.52
C VAL A 18 -2.78 -6.75 1.98
N GLU A 19 -1.57 -6.23 2.21
CA GLU A 19 -1.13 -5.80 3.54
C GLU A 19 -2.02 -4.70 4.13
N ASP A 20 -2.10 -4.63 5.45
CA ASP A 20 -2.82 -3.58 6.16
C ASP A 20 -2.15 -2.21 5.93
N HIS A 21 -2.98 -1.19 5.77
CA HIS A 21 -2.52 0.18 5.57
C HIS A 21 -2.92 1.07 6.75
N PRO A 22 -2.15 2.11 7.07
CA PRO A 22 -2.57 3.11 8.05
C PRO A 22 -3.91 3.74 7.67
N ILE A 23 -4.78 4.00 8.66
CA ILE A 23 -6.10 4.61 8.42
C ILE A 23 -5.98 5.97 7.71
N SER A 24 -4.91 6.72 7.98
CA SER A 24 -4.62 7.99 7.31
C SER A 24 -4.47 7.86 5.79
N TYR A 25 -4.15 6.66 5.28
CA TYR A 25 -4.06 6.43 3.84
C TYR A 25 -5.42 6.48 3.14
N ALA A 26 -6.52 6.30 3.87
CA ALA A 26 -7.87 6.38 3.31
C ALA A 26 -8.23 7.76 2.72
N SER A 27 -7.54 8.82 3.14
CA SER A 27 -7.71 10.18 2.61
C SER A 27 -6.58 10.64 1.69
N PHE A 28 -5.67 9.74 1.32
CA PHE A 28 -4.53 10.10 0.49
C PHE A 28 -4.91 10.22 -0.98
N GLU A 29 -4.61 11.37 -1.57
CA GLU A 29 -4.65 11.62 -3.01
C GLU A 29 -3.30 12.19 -3.46
N GLY A 30 -2.78 11.69 -4.56
CA GLY A 30 -1.49 12.16 -5.06
C GLY A 30 -0.82 11.21 -6.04
N VAL A 31 0.44 11.48 -6.28
CA VAL A 31 1.29 10.68 -7.17
C VAL A 31 2.30 9.89 -6.34
N ILE A 32 2.27 8.59 -6.44
CA ILE A 32 3.31 7.72 -5.90
C ILE A 32 4.44 7.66 -6.95
N PRO A 33 5.68 8.01 -6.59
CA PRO A 33 6.81 8.04 -7.52
C PRO A 33 7.04 6.71 -8.26
N ALA A 34 7.55 6.80 -9.48
CA ALA A 34 7.68 5.67 -10.41
C ALA A 34 8.53 4.49 -9.89
N ASN A 35 9.41 4.72 -8.92
CA ASN A 35 10.31 3.69 -8.38
C ASN A 35 9.84 3.15 -7.01
N GLN A 36 8.61 3.47 -6.59
CA GLN A 36 8.03 2.97 -5.35
C GLN A 36 6.97 1.92 -5.63
N TYR A 37 6.74 1.03 -4.65
CA TYR A 37 5.65 0.07 -4.71
C TYR A 37 4.31 0.80 -4.82
N GLY A 38 3.44 0.34 -5.71
CA GLY A 38 2.17 1.00 -5.98
C GLY A 38 2.27 2.28 -6.80
N ALA A 39 3.43 2.53 -7.46
CA ALA A 39 3.66 3.73 -8.28
C ALA A 39 2.50 4.07 -9.22
N GLY A 40 2.06 5.33 -9.17
CA GLY A 40 0.96 5.81 -9.99
C GLY A 40 0.17 6.94 -9.34
N ASN A 41 -0.91 7.33 -9.98
CA ASN A 41 -1.83 8.32 -9.43
C ASN A 41 -2.85 7.62 -8.53
N VAL A 42 -3.10 8.21 -7.38
CA VAL A 42 -4.08 7.73 -6.39
C VAL A 42 -5.12 8.81 -6.17
N ILE A 43 -6.39 8.43 -6.19
CA ILE A 43 -7.53 9.26 -5.81
C ILE A 43 -8.40 8.50 -4.82
N VAL A 44 -9.15 9.21 -3.99
CA VAL A 44 -10.21 8.61 -3.18
C VAL A 44 -11.46 8.52 -4.05
N TRP A 45 -11.59 7.38 -4.75
CA TRP A 45 -12.65 7.19 -5.74
C TRP A 45 -14.03 7.08 -5.11
N ASP A 46 -14.15 6.46 -3.94
CA ASP A 46 -15.40 6.37 -3.17
C ASP A 46 -15.13 6.45 -1.68
N CYS A 47 -16.07 6.96 -0.91
CA CYS A 47 -16.00 7.08 0.53
C CYS A 47 -17.39 6.86 1.14
N GLY A 48 -17.45 6.29 2.34
CA GLY A 48 -18.70 6.06 3.05
C GLY A 48 -18.54 5.08 4.21
N LEU A 49 -19.68 4.60 4.67
CA LEU A 49 -19.76 3.61 5.74
C LEU A 49 -20.03 2.22 5.14
N TRP A 50 -19.66 1.20 5.86
CA TRP A 50 -20.09 -0.16 5.58
C TRP A 50 -20.73 -0.78 6.82
N THR A 51 -21.74 -1.63 6.61
CA THR A 51 -22.45 -2.34 7.66
C THR A 51 -22.30 -3.84 7.42
N PRO A 52 -21.61 -4.59 8.29
CA PRO A 52 -21.51 -6.04 8.14
C PRO A 52 -22.86 -6.71 8.39
N LEU A 53 -23.21 -7.68 7.56
CA LEU A 53 -24.38 -8.53 7.75
C LEU A 53 -23.96 -9.79 8.49
N GLY A 54 -24.01 -9.75 9.82
CA GLY A 54 -23.53 -10.77 10.74
C GLY A 54 -22.16 -10.42 11.35
N ASP A 55 -21.48 -11.42 11.90
CA ASP A 55 -20.17 -11.26 12.53
C ASP A 55 -19.07 -11.17 11.44
N PRO A 56 -18.42 -9.99 11.27
CA PRO A 56 -17.45 -9.80 10.20
C PRO A 56 -16.16 -10.62 10.39
N VAL A 57 -15.77 -10.89 11.64
CA VAL A 57 -14.59 -11.69 11.94
C VAL A 57 -14.82 -13.14 11.53
N LYS A 58 -15.96 -13.70 11.91
CA LYS A 58 -16.35 -15.06 11.49
C LYS A 58 -16.52 -15.14 9.98
N GLY A 59 -17.11 -14.12 9.37
CA GLY A 59 -17.27 -14.04 7.92
C GLY A 59 -15.92 -14.06 7.18
N LEU A 60 -14.96 -13.29 7.66
CA LEU A 60 -13.61 -13.27 7.09
C LEU A 60 -12.90 -14.62 7.26
N LEU A 61 -12.96 -15.22 8.45
CA LEU A 61 -12.35 -16.52 8.73
C LEU A 61 -12.97 -17.64 7.90
N SER A 62 -14.30 -17.65 7.75
CA SER A 62 -15.01 -18.66 6.96
C SER A 62 -14.86 -18.46 5.44
N GLY A 63 -14.31 -17.32 4.99
CA GLY A 63 -14.15 -17.00 3.59
C GLY A 63 -15.41 -16.50 2.89
N LYS A 64 -16.43 -16.05 3.65
CA LYS A 64 -17.63 -15.44 3.10
C LYS A 64 -18.10 -14.28 3.97
N LEU A 65 -17.90 -13.06 3.52
CA LEU A 65 -18.26 -11.84 4.21
C LEU A 65 -19.35 -11.11 3.45
N LYS A 66 -20.51 -10.92 4.07
CA LYS A 66 -21.62 -10.11 3.54
C LYS A 66 -21.69 -8.77 4.26
N PHE A 67 -21.95 -7.72 3.51
CA PHE A 67 -22.06 -6.37 4.05
C PHE A 67 -22.86 -5.45 3.13
N GLU A 68 -23.31 -4.34 3.67
CA GLU A 68 -23.87 -3.23 2.91
C GLU A 68 -22.89 -2.07 2.84
N LEU A 69 -22.81 -1.44 1.67
CA LEU A 69 -22.07 -0.20 1.47
C LEU A 69 -23.03 0.98 1.44
N HIS A 70 -22.64 2.04 2.13
CA HIS A 70 -23.29 3.35 2.14
C HIS A 70 -22.30 4.39 1.65
N GLY A 71 -21.70 4.11 0.47
CA GLY A 71 -20.74 4.99 -0.18
C GLY A 71 -21.43 6.07 -1.00
N GLU A 72 -20.67 7.03 -1.48
CA GLU A 72 -21.17 8.02 -2.41
C GLU A 72 -21.51 7.41 -3.77
N LYS A 73 -20.72 6.40 -4.20
CA LYS A 73 -20.87 5.70 -5.47
C LYS A 73 -21.37 4.28 -5.33
N LEU A 74 -20.83 3.53 -4.38
CA LEU A 74 -21.23 2.14 -4.17
C LEU A 74 -22.22 2.05 -3.02
N LYS A 75 -23.38 1.44 -3.28
CA LYS A 75 -24.47 1.30 -2.32
C LYS A 75 -25.02 -0.10 -2.31
N GLY A 76 -25.75 -0.42 -1.22
CA GLY A 76 -26.48 -1.66 -1.04
C GLY A 76 -25.59 -2.87 -0.72
N GLY A 77 -26.12 -4.05 -0.96
CA GLY A 77 -25.55 -5.33 -0.53
C GLY A 77 -24.39 -5.82 -1.40
N TRP A 78 -23.37 -6.35 -0.74
CA TRP A 78 -22.18 -6.92 -1.36
C TRP A 78 -21.73 -8.17 -0.64
N THR A 79 -21.09 -9.07 -1.37
CA THR A 79 -20.46 -10.26 -0.79
C THR A 79 -19.02 -10.38 -1.26
N LEU A 80 -18.11 -10.63 -0.32
CA LEU A 80 -16.77 -11.14 -0.58
C LEU A 80 -16.74 -12.65 -0.36
N VAL A 81 -16.22 -13.39 -1.33
CA VAL A 81 -16.05 -14.86 -1.24
C VAL A 81 -14.58 -15.17 -1.51
N ARG A 82 -13.94 -15.87 -0.58
CA ARG A 82 -12.56 -16.32 -0.73
C ARG A 82 -12.50 -17.46 -1.75
N MET A 83 -11.59 -17.34 -2.68
CA MET A 83 -11.28 -18.40 -3.61
C MET A 83 -10.21 -19.33 -3.02
N HIS A 84 -10.21 -20.59 -3.45
CA HIS A 84 -9.08 -21.45 -3.18
C HIS A 84 -7.90 -20.98 -4.04
N GLY A 85 -6.86 -20.45 -3.39
CA GLY A 85 -5.62 -20.07 -4.05
C GLY A 85 -4.87 -21.29 -4.60
N ARG A 86 -4.01 -21.08 -5.58
CA ARG A 86 -3.08 -22.10 -6.04
C ARG A 86 -1.94 -22.25 -5.03
N ALA A 87 -1.42 -23.47 -4.87
CA ALA A 87 -0.27 -23.72 -4.03
C ALA A 87 0.90 -22.80 -4.46
N GLY A 88 1.39 -21.94 -3.53
CA GLY A 88 2.46 -20.98 -3.78
C GLY A 88 2.03 -19.54 -4.06
N GLU A 89 0.75 -19.24 -4.14
CA GLU A 89 0.27 -17.85 -4.19
C GLU A 89 0.48 -17.16 -2.84
N LYS A 90 1.17 -16.01 -2.86
CA LYS A 90 1.48 -15.23 -1.66
C LYS A 90 0.29 -14.42 -1.12
N GLN A 91 -0.74 -14.23 -1.92
CA GLN A 91 -1.89 -13.39 -1.60
C GLN A 91 -3.19 -14.18 -1.76
N GLU A 92 -4.11 -13.98 -0.82
CA GLU A 92 -5.42 -14.62 -0.88
C GLU A 92 -6.33 -13.94 -1.91
N PRO A 93 -6.78 -14.68 -2.95
CA PRO A 93 -7.74 -14.15 -3.91
C PRO A 93 -9.16 -14.25 -3.36
N TRP A 94 -9.92 -13.16 -3.53
CA TRP A 94 -11.34 -13.07 -3.20
C TRP A 94 -12.13 -12.61 -4.43
N LEU A 95 -13.42 -12.86 -4.41
CA LEU A 95 -14.37 -12.33 -5.38
C LEU A 95 -15.28 -11.34 -4.68
N LEU A 96 -15.36 -10.11 -5.19
CA LEU A 96 -16.38 -9.14 -4.83
C LEU A 96 -17.56 -9.29 -5.78
N ILE A 97 -18.74 -9.43 -5.22
CA ILE A 97 -20.00 -9.68 -5.95
C ILE A 97 -21.05 -8.71 -5.43
N LYS A 98 -21.73 -8.02 -6.33
CA LYS A 98 -22.91 -7.22 -5.99
C LYS A 98 -24.10 -8.13 -5.69
N GLU A 99 -24.81 -7.87 -4.61
CA GLU A 99 -26.09 -8.57 -4.33
C GLU A 99 -27.21 -7.99 -5.19
N ARG A 100 -28.27 -8.78 -5.39
CA ARG A 100 -29.46 -8.34 -6.12
C ARG A 100 -30.32 -7.46 -5.23
N ASP A 101 -30.27 -6.16 -5.43
CA ASP A 101 -31.02 -5.14 -4.72
C ASP A 101 -31.39 -3.98 -5.66
N GLU A 102 -32.00 -2.93 -5.13
CA GLU A 102 -32.41 -1.73 -5.87
C GLU A 102 -31.23 -0.95 -6.48
N HIS A 103 -30.01 -1.16 -6.00
CA HIS A 103 -28.78 -0.54 -6.49
C HIS A 103 -28.05 -1.38 -7.53
N ALA A 104 -28.53 -2.59 -7.82
CA ALA A 104 -27.95 -3.44 -8.85
C ALA A 104 -28.27 -2.88 -10.25
N ARG A 105 -27.26 -2.87 -11.13
CA ARG A 105 -27.40 -2.45 -12.54
C ARG A 105 -26.59 -3.39 -13.41
N PRO A 106 -27.13 -3.80 -14.56
CA PRO A 106 -26.36 -4.59 -15.54
C PRO A 106 -25.13 -3.82 -16.02
N GLU A 107 -24.02 -4.52 -16.20
CA GLU A 107 -22.77 -3.89 -16.69
C GLU A 107 -22.91 -3.29 -18.10
N SER A 108 -23.84 -3.82 -18.90
CA SER A 108 -24.20 -3.27 -20.21
C SER A 108 -24.86 -1.89 -20.15
N GLU A 109 -25.50 -1.56 -19.02
CA GLU A 109 -26.16 -0.26 -18.83
C GLU A 109 -25.23 0.75 -18.14
N VAL A 110 -24.52 0.32 -17.12
CA VAL A 110 -23.67 1.19 -16.29
C VAL A 110 -22.36 0.51 -15.91
N ASP A 111 -21.27 0.98 -16.48
CA ASP A 111 -19.94 0.79 -15.89
C ASP A 111 -19.67 1.96 -14.95
N VAL A 112 -19.75 1.69 -13.64
CA VAL A 112 -19.63 2.71 -12.60
C VAL A 112 -18.26 3.43 -12.60
N LEU A 113 -17.22 2.78 -13.08
CA LEU A 113 -15.89 3.39 -13.18
C LEU A 113 -15.83 4.42 -14.30
N THR A 114 -16.44 4.11 -15.43
CA THR A 114 -16.51 5.02 -16.57
C THR A 114 -17.54 6.13 -16.36
N ALA A 115 -18.67 5.82 -15.72
CA ALA A 115 -19.73 6.78 -15.45
C ALA A 115 -19.37 7.81 -14.37
N ARG A 116 -18.57 7.40 -13.38
CA ARG A 116 -18.15 8.25 -12.25
C ARG A 116 -16.65 8.10 -11.96
N PRO A 117 -15.76 8.60 -12.84
CA PRO A 117 -14.31 8.41 -12.72
C PRO A 117 -13.67 9.29 -11.65
N ASP A 118 -14.37 10.34 -11.18
CA ASP A 118 -13.81 11.40 -10.35
C ASP A 118 -13.59 10.96 -8.90
N SER A 119 -12.66 11.62 -8.21
CA SER A 119 -12.50 11.53 -6.76
C SER A 119 -13.72 12.12 -6.04
N VAL A 120 -14.14 11.50 -4.95
CA VAL A 120 -15.18 12.06 -4.07
C VAL A 120 -14.65 13.18 -3.16
N LEU A 121 -13.33 13.26 -2.96
CA LEU A 121 -12.72 14.34 -2.14
C LEU A 121 -12.37 15.56 -2.98
N SER A 122 -11.66 15.39 -4.09
CA SER A 122 -11.17 16.50 -4.90
C SER A 122 -12.02 16.83 -6.12
N GLY A 123 -12.97 15.96 -6.49
CA GLY A 123 -13.77 16.08 -7.72
C GLY A 123 -12.95 15.93 -9.01
N LYS A 124 -11.70 15.49 -8.91
CA LYS A 124 -10.81 15.35 -10.07
C LYS A 124 -10.80 13.91 -10.58
N PRO A 125 -10.83 13.70 -11.90
CA PRO A 125 -10.67 12.36 -12.45
C PRO A 125 -9.25 11.84 -12.25
N LEU A 126 -9.10 10.51 -12.24
CA LEU A 126 -7.78 9.88 -12.27
C LEU A 126 -7.07 10.32 -13.57
N PRO A 127 -5.89 10.95 -13.48
CA PRO A 127 -5.17 11.33 -14.68
C PRO A 127 -4.94 10.14 -15.60
N ALA A 128 -5.28 10.29 -16.88
CA ALA A 128 -5.08 9.22 -17.87
C ALA A 128 -3.64 8.73 -17.82
N LYS A 129 -3.44 7.42 -17.76
CA LYS A 129 -2.12 6.80 -17.82
C LYS A 129 -1.43 7.30 -19.09
N ALA A 130 -0.38 8.12 -18.96
CA ALA A 130 0.44 8.50 -20.10
C ALA A 130 0.88 7.21 -20.81
N ALA A 131 0.49 7.08 -22.07
CA ALA A 131 0.85 5.93 -22.88
C ALA A 131 2.37 5.75 -22.81
N ARG A 132 2.81 4.57 -22.36
CA ARG A 132 4.22 4.20 -22.34
C ARG A 132 4.75 4.27 -23.77
N LYS A 133 5.29 5.42 -24.16
CA LYS A 133 6.18 5.49 -25.33
C LYS A 133 7.46 4.79 -24.93
N THR A 134 7.66 3.59 -25.45
CA THR A 134 8.96 2.93 -25.47
C THR A 134 9.86 3.77 -26.37
N SER A 135 10.66 4.63 -25.77
CA SER A 135 11.81 5.21 -26.43
C SER A 135 13.02 5.05 -25.53
N SER A 136 13.84 4.09 -25.90
CA SER A 136 15.23 4.04 -25.52
C SER A 136 15.93 5.32 -25.97
N LYS A 137 16.21 6.25 -25.08
CA LYS A 137 17.18 7.30 -25.31
C LYS A 137 17.94 7.63 -24.05
N ALA A 138 19.24 7.68 -24.25
CA ALA A 138 20.31 7.83 -23.28
C ALA A 138 20.08 8.95 -22.24
N LEU A 139 20.51 8.63 -21.03
CA LEU A 139 20.68 9.51 -19.89
C LEU A 139 21.58 10.71 -20.30
N GLN A 140 21.00 11.89 -20.36
CA GLN A 140 21.78 13.13 -20.25
C GLN A 140 21.50 13.73 -18.87
N THR A 141 22.51 13.67 -18.04
CA THR A 141 22.58 14.30 -16.74
C THR A 141 22.66 15.82 -16.91
N THR A 142 21.62 16.54 -16.50
CA THR A 142 21.71 17.98 -16.25
C THR A 142 21.79 18.19 -14.73
N PRO A 143 22.75 19.01 -14.23
CA PRO A 143 22.89 19.21 -12.80
C PRO A 143 21.79 20.12 -12.29
N ALA A 144 21.03 19.65 -11.33
CA ALA A 144 20.06 20.45 -10.59
C ALA A 144 20.81 21.48 -9.72
N ARG A 145 20.49 22.74 -9.98
CA ARG A 145 20.97 23.90 -9.24
C ARG A 145 20.45 23.85 -7.81
N SER A 146 21.35 23.60 -6.88
CA SER A 146 21.06 23.60 -5.43
C SER A 146 20.79 25.04 -4.96
N THR A 147 19.57 25.33 -4.57
CA THR A 147 19.27 26.47 -3.70
C THR A 147 19.61 26.09 -2.28
N SER A 148 20.68 26.68 -1.77
CA SER A 148 21.12 26.55 -0.39
C SER A 148 20.13 27.23 0.56
N THR A 149 19.24 26.47 1.18
CA THR A 149 18.57 26.92 2.40
C THR A 149 19.51 26.59 3.56
N GLN A 150 20.07 27.63 4.19
CA GLN A 150 20.86 27.48 5.40
C GLN A 150 19.96 26.98 6.53
N ALA A 151 19.93 25.65 6.72
CA ALA A 151 19.41 25.07 7.94
C ALA A 151 20.45 25.25 9.04
N ASN A 152 20.08 25.96 10.09
CA ASN A 152 20.80 26.12 11.33
C ASN A 152 21.11 24.73 11.91
N GLN A 153 22.32 24.23 11.72
CA GLN A 153 22.77 22.96 12.28
C GLN A 153 23.05 23.16 13.76
N ALA A 154 22.07 22.81 14.57
CA ALA A 154 22.35 22.43 15.96
C ALA A 154 23.28 21.19 15.90
N ARG A 155 24.56 21.39 16.19
CA ARG A 155 25.56 20.33 16.28
C ARG A 155 25.17 19.40 17.43
N ALA A 156 24.50 18.28 17.10
CA ALA A 156 24.23 17.22 18.08
C ALA A 156 25.58 16.75 18.62
N VAL A 157 25.76 16.86 19.94
CA VAL A 157 26.94 16.29 20.63
C VAL A 157 26.78 14.78 20.56
N ILE A 158 27.56 14.14 19.71
CA ILE A 158 27.61 12.68 19.63
C ILE A 158 28.33 12.18 20.88
N VAL A 159 27.59 11.61 21.80
CA VAL A 159 28.16 10.92 22.98
C VAL A 159 28.63 9.56 22.52
N ILE A 160 29.95 9.35 22.49
CA ILE A 160 30.54 8.06 22.17
C ILE A 160 30.42 7.14 23.40
N PRO A 161 29.80 5.95 23.30
CA PRO A 161 29.68 5.02 24.42
C PRO A 161 31.06 4.62 24.99
N ALA A 162 31.14 4.41 26.30
CA ALA A 162 32.34 3.91 26.92
C ALA A 162 32.71 2.55 26.33
N GLY A 163 33.99 2.38 25.94
CA GLY A 163 34.47 1.15 25.31
C GLY A 163 34.35 1.10 23.79
N ALA A 164 33.78 2.13 23.15
CA ALA A 164 33.73 2.20 21.68
C ALA A 164 35.18 2.37 21.13
N ALA A 165 35.56 1.52 20.18
CA ALA A 165 36.82 1.64 19.44
C ALA A 165 36.60 2.21 18.07
N LYS A 166 37.50 3.07 17.58
CA LYS A 166 37.46 3.59 16.21
C LYS A 166 37.82 2.46 15.24
N ALA A 167 36.95 2.16 14.32
CA ALA A 167 37.17 1.19 13.25
C ALA A 167 36.85 1.79 11.87
N ALA A 168 37.43 1.21 10.83
CA ALA A 168 37.07 1.54 9.47
C ALA A 168 35.63 1.05 9.16
N LEU A 169 34.89 1.83 8.38
CA LEU A 169 33.59 1.38 7.88
C LEU A 169 33.78 0.21 6.90
N PRO A 170 33.01 -0.87 7.01
CA PRO A 170 33.11 -1.99 6.08
C PRO A 170 32.65 -1.54 4.67
N ASP A 171 33.23 -2.16 3.63
CA ASP A 171 32.90 -1.85 2.24
C ASP A 171 31.47 -2.25 1.88
N THR A 172 30.97 -3.32 2.51
CA THR A 172 29.61 -3.83 2.33
C THR A 172 28.92 -3.96 3.68
N LEU A 173 27.63 -3.58 3.71
CA LEU A 173 26.78 -3.73 4.88
C LEU A 173 25.64 -4.69 4.54
N VAL A 174 25.47 -5.71 5.37
CA VAL A 174 24.36 -6.66 5.25
C VAL A 174 23.40 -6.39 6.40
N PRO A 175 22.09 -6.15 6.10
CA PRO A 175 21.10 -5.99 7.16
C PRO A 175 20.95 -7.27 7.95
N GLU A 176 20.89 -7.15 9.27
CA GLU A 176 20.53 -8.26 10.13
C GLU A 176 19.11 -8.73 9.79
N LEU A 177 18.93 -10.03 9.63
CA LEU A 177 17.66 -10.64 9.30
C LEU A 177 17.01 -11.18 10.57
N ALA A 178 15.80 -10.71 10.85
CA ALA A 178 15.01 -11.26 11.94
C ALA A 178 14.61 -12.72 11.65
N THR A 179 14.66 -13.56 12.67
CA THR A 179 14.18 -14.94 12.59
C THR A 179 12.70 -14.96 12.97
N LEU A 180 11.86 -15.55 12.09
CA LEU A 180 10.45 -15.74 12.40
C LEU A 180 10.29 -16.78 13.51
N VAL A 181 9.60 -16.40 14.58
CA VAL A 181 9.25 -17.29 15.69
C VAL A 181 7.75 -17.55 15.72
N ALA A 182 7.35 -18.78 16.05
CA ALA A 182 5.95 -19.17 16.09
C ALA A 182 5.17 -18.62 17.28
N ARG A 183 5.88 -18.19 18.33
CA ARG A 183 5.28 -17.67 19.57
C ARG A 183 6.11 -16.53 20.12
N VAL A 184 5.44 -15.59 20.78
CA VAL A 184 6.11 -14.54 21.54
C VAL A 184 6.93 -15.18 22.67
N PRO A 185 8.19 -14.75 22.91
CA PRO A 185 9.00 -15.25 24.02
C PRO A 185 8.28 -15.09 25.35
N THR A 186 8.37 -16.08 26.21
CA THR A 186 7.71 -16.12 27.52
C THR A 186 8.41 -15.29 28.60
N ASP A 187 9.59 -14.80 28.31
CA ASP A 187 10.42 -13.97 29.20
C ASP A 187 10.44 -12.52 28.73
N PRO A 188 9.43 -11.70 29.09
CA PRO A 188 9.28 -10.35 28.56
C PRO A 188 10.36 -9.38 29.03
N HIS A 189 11.09 -9.67 30.11
CA HIS A 189 12.11 -8.76 30.66
C HIS A 189 13.39 -8.70 29.84
N ASN A 190 13.65 -9.70 29.01
CA ASN A 190 14.85 -9.78 28.17
C ASN A 190 14.56 -9.40 26.70
N TRP A 191 13.37 -8.89 26.39
CA TRP A 191 12.94 -8.56 25.03
C TRP A 191 12.45 -7.14 24.91
N ILE A 192 12.81 -6.50 23.83
CA ILE A 192 12.25 -5.21 23.41
C ILE A 192 11.27 -5.48 22.26
N TYR A 193 10.08 -4.96 22.38
CA TYR A 193 9.05 -5.09 21.35
C TYR A 193 8.95 -3.79 20.58
N GLU A 194 8.93 -3.88 19.25
CA GLU A 194 8.73 -2.75 18.37
C GLU A 194 7.65 -3.07 17.33
N ILE A 195 6.99 -2.04 16.85
CA ILE A 195 6.04 -2.20 15.74
C ILE A 195 6.83 -2.42 14.46
N LYS A 196 6.52 -3.52 13.74
CA LYS A 196 7.08 -3.75 12.41
C LYS A 196 6.46 -2.76 11.43
N PHE A 197 7.28 -1.86 10.92
CA PHE A 197 6.88 -1.02 9.79
C PHE A 197 7.10 -1.78 8.48
N ASP A 198 6.09 -1.78 7.60
CA ASP A 198 6.26 -2.29 6.25
C ASP A 198 7.04 -1.29 5.40
N GLY A 199 8.04 -1.79 4.68
CA GLY A 199 8.90 -0.98 3.85
C GLY A 199 10.20 -1.69 3.50
N TYR A 200 11.03 -1.00 2.74
CA TYR A 200 12.37 -1.48 2.44
C TYR A 200 13.29 -1.24 3.63
N ARG A 201 14.02 -2.28 4.06
CA ARG A 201 15.14 -2.10 4.99
C ARG A 201 16.30 -1.51 4.20
N LEU A 202 16.71 -0.31 4.60
CA LEU A 202 17.79 0.43 3.98
C LEU A 202 18.92 0.65 5.00
N LEU A 203 20.12 0.23 4.66
CA LEU A 203 21.33 0.63 5.36
C LEU A 203 22.04 1.69 4.53
N THR A 204 22.41 2.80 5.14
CA THR A 204 23.09 3.91 4.47
C THR A 204 24.47 4.09 5.06
N ARG A 205 25.52 3.93 4.25
CA ARG A 205 26.89 4.31 4.56
C ARG A 205 27.12 5.73 4.10
N ILE A 206 27.58 6.60 4.97
CA ILE A 206 27.93 7.98 4.69
C ILE A 206 29.42 8.17 5.00
N GLU A 207 30.20 8.56 4.02
CA GLU A 207 31.63 8.80 4.13
C GLU A 207 32.00 10.12 3.44
N GLY A 208 32.20 11.17 4.23
CA GLY A 208 32.34 12.52 3.71
C GLY A 208 31.11 12.98 2.92
N ALA A 209 31.27 13.24 1.63
CA ALA A 209 30.18 13.61 0.71
C ALA A 209 29.60 12.40 -0.05
N SER A 210 30.13 11.21 0.15
CA SER A 210 29.70 9.99 -0.53
C SER A 210 28.64 9.27 0.29
N VAL A 211 27.56 8.87 -0.37
CA VAL A 211 26.43 8.13 0.26
C VAL A 211 26.18 6.87 -0.55
N HIS A 212 26.28 5.71 0.14
CA HIS A 212 25.96 4.41 -0.44
C HIS A 212 24.81 3.78 0.31
N CYS A 213 23.79 3.34 -0.42
CA CYS A 213 22.61 2.68 0.13
C CYS A 213 22.63 1.19 -0.21
N PHE A 214 22.40 0.35 0.81
CA PHE A 214 22.34 -1.10 0.68
C PHE A 214 20.93 -1.57 1.03
N THR A 215 20.36 -2.37 0.17
CA THR A 215 19.07 -3.05 0.37
C THR A 215 19.28 -4.55 0.33
N ARG A 216 18.27 -5.33 0.73
CA ARG A 216 18.25 -6.77 0.55
C ARG A 216 17.83 -7.10 -0.88
#